data_95114c4e642340cfd39a780ac261685a
#
_entry.id   95114c4e642340cfd39a780ac261685a
#
_cell.length_a   1.000
_cell.length_b   1.000
_cell.length_c   1.000
_cell.angle_alpha   90.00
_cell.angle_beta   90.00
_cell.angle_gamma   90.00
#
_symmetry.space_group_name_H-M   'P 1'
#
loop_
_entity.id
_entity.type
_entity.pdbx_description
1 polymer ?
#
loop_
_entity_poly.entity_id
_entity_poly.type
_entity_poly.pdbx_seq_one_letter_code
_entity_poly.pdbx_strand_id
1 'polypeptide(L)'
;SDKELQIMRNASLAVLREIGVETGGSNVQFGINPKDGRMVVIEMNPRVSRSSALASKATGFPIAKIAAKLAIGYTLDELQNDITGGAMPASFEPSIDYVVTKIPRFTFEKFPTADARLTTQMKSVGEVMSIGRTLQESMHKALRGLEVGATGFDPIVDLDSVGAKEKIISELKIPGAE
;
A
#
# COMPACT_ATOMS: atom_id res chain seq x y z
N SER A 1 -8.16 -7.53 -10.83
CA SER A 1 -9.36 -7.40 -11.69
C SER A 1 -10.50 -6.78 -10.88
N ASP A 2 -11.49 -6.22 -11.55
CA ASP A 2 -12.69 -5.67 -10.91
C ASP A 2 -13.46 -6.73 -10.13
N LYS A 3 -13.54 -7.93 -10.64
CA LYS A 3 -14.18 -9.06 -9.96
C LYS A 3 -13.53 -9.35 -8.59
N GLU A 4 -12.21 -9.36 -8.52
CA GLU A 4 -11.48 -9.59 -7.28
C GLU A 4 -11.69 -8.43 -6.30
N LEU A 5 -11.69 -7.19 -6.80
CA LEU A 5 -12.00 -6.01 -6.00
C LEU A 5 -13.38 -6.10 -5.35
N GLN A 6 -14.41 -6.47 -6.12
CA GLN A 6 -15.77 -6.62 -5.60
C GLN A 6 -15.88 -7.74 -4.56
N ILE A 7 -15.18 -8.86 -4.77
CA ILE A 7 -15.14 -9.95 -3.78
C ILE A 7 -14.49 -9.49 -2.48
N MET A 8 -13.34 -8.83 -2.54
CA MET A 8 -12.65 -8.30 -1.35
C MET A 8 -13.48 -7.25 -0.63
N ARG A 9 -14.14 -6.36 -1.37
CA ARG A 9 -15.04 -5.35 -0.81
C ARG A 9 -16.20 -5.98 -0.04
N ASN A 10 -16.89 -6.92 -0.65
CA ASN A 10 -18.01 -7.63 -0.02
C ASN A 10 -17.56 -8.41 1.22
N ALA A 11 -16.42 -9.08 1.15
CA ALA A 11 -15.81 -9.79 2.28
C ALA A 11 -15.43 -8.81 3.41
N SER A 12 -14.89 -7.63 3.09
CA SER A 12 -14.57 -6.60 4.08
C SER A 12 -15.81 -6.14 4.84
N LEU A 13 -16.91 -5.89 4.14
CA LEU A 13 -18.19 -5.51 4.76
C LEU A 13 -18.74 -6.62 5.66
N ALA A 14 -18.62 -7.89 5.23
CA ALA A 14 -19.05 -9.04 6.03
C ALA A 14 -18.20 -9.18 7.31
N VAL A 15 -16.89 -9.06 7.20
CA VAL A 15 -15.95 -9.11 8.35
C VAL A 15 -16.26 -8.01 9.36
N LEU A 16 -16.46 -6.78 8.89
CA LEU A 16 -16.79 -5.65 9.76
C LEU A 16 -18.09 -5.87 10.54
N ARG A 17 -19.12 -6.38 9.88
CA ARG A 17 -20.41 -6.68 10.52
C ARG A 17 -20.32 -7.82 11.52
N GLU A 18 -19.59 -8.88 11.18
CA GLU A 18 -19.42 -10.04 12.07
C GLU A 18 -18.65 -9.69 13.34
N ILE A 19 -17.62 -8.87 13.24
CA ILE A 19 -16.86 -8.36 14.40
C ILE A 19 -17.68 -7.36 15.24
N GLY A 20 -18.68 -6.73 14.65
CA GLY A 20 -19.52 -5.74 15.34
C GLY A 20 -18.78 -4.43 15.60
N VAL A 21 -17.84 -4.04 14.74
CA VAL A 21 -17.12 -2.78 14.88
C VAL A 21 -17.88 -1.68 14.17
N GLU A 22 -18.43 -0.77 14.94
CA GLU A 22 -19.13 0.43 14.48
C GLU A 22 -18.23 1.66 14.56
N THR A 23 -16.96 1.54 14.19
CA THR A 23 -16.03 2.67 14.14
C THR A 23 -16.13 3.39 12.79
N GLY A 24 -15.66 4.62 12.75
CA GLY A 24 -15.64 5.42 11.53
C GLY A 24 -14.65 4.96 10.46
N GLY A 25 -13.81 3.96 10.73
CA GLY A 25 -12.87 3.43 9.74
C GLY A 25 -12.17 2.15 10.19
N SER A 26 -11.81 1.30 9.24
CA SER A 26 -11.03 0.09 9.45
C SER A 26 -10.20 -0.28 8.23
N ASN A 27 -9.30 -1.22 8.43
CA ASN A 27 -8.43 -1.79 7.41
C ASN A 27 -8.57 -3.31 7.44
N VAL A 28 -8.87 -3.91 6.30
CA VAL A 28 -8.92 -5.38 6.15
C VAL A 28 -7.85 -5.79 5.13
N GLN A 29 -7.03 -6.77 5.49
CA GLN A 29 -5.96 -7.29 4.64
C GLN A 29 -6.29 -8.68 4.15
N PHE A 30 -6.05 -8.92 2.87
CA PHE A 30 -6.30 -10.18 2.18
C PHE A 30 -5.04 -10.72 1.53
N GLY A 31 -4.97 -12.05 1.43
CA GLY A 31 -4.05 -12.76 0.56
C GLY A 31 -4.84 -13.50 -0.52
N ILE A 32 -4.38 -13.42 -1.76
CA ILE A 32 -4.98 -14.15 -2.89
C ILE A 32 -3.93 -15.07 -3.49
N ASN A 33 -4.25 -16.37 -3.59
CA ASN A 33 -3.39 -17.31 -4.27
C ASN A 33 -3.46 -17.09 -5.79
N PRO A 34 -2.35 -16.76 -6.46
CA PRO A 34 -2.38 -16.47 -7.89
C PRO A 34 -2.67 -17.68 -8.77
N LYS A 35 -2.56 -18.91 -8.24
CA LYS A 35 -2.79 -20.15 -9.00
C LYS A 35 -4.27 -20.51 -9.13
N ASP A 36 -5.03 -20.35 -8.07
CA ASP A 36 -6.42 -20.80 -7.99
C ASP A 36 -7.40 -19.69 -7.58
N GLY A 37 -6.91 -18.49 -7.26
CA GLY A 37 -7.72 -17.37 -6.82
C GLY A 37 -8.28 -17.51 -5.39
N ARG A 38 -7.84 -18.50 -4.61
CA ARG A 38 -8.26 -18.65 -3.21
C ARG A 38 -7.90 -17.42 -2.42
N MET A 39 -8.90 -16.81 -1.80
CA MET A 39 -8.75 -15.64 -0.95
C MET A 39 -8.79 -16.01 0.52
N VAL A 40 -7.91 -15.43 1.32
CA VAL A 40 -7.89 -15.54 2.78
C VAL A 40 -7.83 -14.15 3.40
N VAL A 41 -8.50 -13.98 4.54
CA VAL A 41 -8.34 -12.78 5.37
C VAL A 41 -7.07 -12.97 6.21
N ILE A 42 -6.17 -12.00 6.16
CA ILE A 42 -4.94 -11.99 6.96
C ILE A 42 -5.23 -11.38 8.32
N GLU A 43 -5.76 -10.15 8.32
CA GLU A 43 -6.14 -9.44 9.55
C GLU A 43 -7.16 -8.34 9.26
N MET A 44 -7.84 -7.90 10.32
CA MET A 44 -8.66 -6.70 10.32
C MET A 44 -8.24 -5.80 11.48
N ASN A 45 -8.03 -4.52 11.17
CA ASN A 45 -7.67 -3.50 12.14
C ASN A 45 -8.83 -2.49 12.28
N PRO A 46 -9.58 -2.48 13.40
CA PRO A 46 -10.75 -1.61 13.58
C PRO A 46 -10.35 -0.20 13.98
N ARG A 47 -9.55 0.44 13.18
CA ARG A 47 -9.03 1.78 13.42
C ARG A 47 -8.57 2.46 12.13
N VAL A 48 -8.53 3.78 12.14
CA VAL A 48 -7.77 4.56 11.16
C VAL A 48 -6.27 4.42 11.49
N SER A 49 -5.47 4.12 10.49
CA SER A 49 -4.05 3.78 10.63
C SER A 49 -3.19 4.54 9.62
N ARG A 50 -1.88 4.26 9.63
CA ARG A 50 -0.96 4.77 8.61
C ARG A 50 -1.38 4.36 7.19
N SER A 51 -1.85 3.14 6.99
CA SER A 51 -2.38 2.69 5.69
C SER A 51 -3.59 3.50 5.24
N SER A 52 -4.45 3.91 6.17
CA SER A 52 -5.57 4.82 5.88
C SER A 52 -5.09 6.22 5.45
N ALA A 53 -4.04 6.74 6.08
CA ALA A 53 -3.42 8.00 5.68
C ALA A 53 -2.82 7.93 4.27
N LEU A 54 -2.15 6.83 3.94
CA LEU A 54 -1.63 6.58 2.59
C LEU A 54 -2.75 6.44 1.56
N ALA A 55 -3.82 5.71 1.88
CA ALA A 55 -4.99 5.59 1.02
C ALA A 55 -5.65 6.95 0.79
N SER A 56 -5.77 7.78 1.83
CA SER A 56 -6.28 9.16 1.71
C SER A 56 -5.42 10.00 0.76
N LYS A 57 -4.11 9.91 0.89
CA LYS A 57 -3.17 10.61 0.00
C LYS A 57 -3.24 10.07 -1.43
N ALA A 58 -3.37 8.75 -1.60
CA ALA A 58 -3.45 8.09 -2.90
C ALA A 58 -4.73 8.45 -3.67
N THR A 59 -5.86 8.57 -2.99
CA THR A 59 -7.18 8.76 -3.59
C THR A 59 -7.70 10.20 -3.53
N GLY A 60 -7.12 11.03 -2.64
CA GLY A 60 -7.67 12.34 -2.31
C GLY A 60 -8.87 12.29 -1.34
N PHE A 61 -9.34 11.09 -0.98
CA PHE A 61 -10.48 10.94 -0.06
C PHE A 61 -10.01 11.06 1.40
N PRO A 62 -10.52 12.03 2.18
CA PRO A 62 -10.02 12.32 3.52
C PRO A 62 -10.59 11.35 4.58
N ILE A 63 -10.07 10.12 4.62
CA ILE A 63 -10.60 9.03 5.45
C ILE A 63 -10.72 9.43 6.92
N ALA A 64 -9.70 10.05 7.51
CA ALA A 64 -9.71 10.43 8.93
C ALA A 64 -10.80 11.48 9.24
N LYS A 65 -10.98 12.47 8.37
CA LYS A 65 -12.03 13.49 8.49
C LYS A 65 -13.42 12.86 8.43
N ILE A 66 -13.63 11.98 7.45
CA ILE A 66 -14.90 11.26 7.29
C ILE A 66 -15.14 10.33 8.47
N ALA A 67 -14.13 9.53 8.88
CA ALA A 67 -14.22 8.62 10.02
C ALA A 67 -14.62 9.35 11.32
N ALA A 68 -14.06 10.54 11.58
CA ALA A 68 -14.42 11.35 12.74
C ALA A 68 -15.88 11.79 12.71
N LYS A 69 -16.41 12.15 11.54
CA LYS A 69 -17.82 12.52 11.39
C LYS A 69 -18.76 11.33 11.55
N LEU A 70 -18.40 10.16 11.00
CA LEU A 70 -19.15 8.93 11.20
C LEU A 70 -19.21 8.54 12.67
N ALA A 71 -18.13 8.73 13.42
CA ALA A 71 -18.08 8.43 14.86
C ALA A 71 -19.03 9.26 15.72
N ILE A 72 -19.46 10.43 15.25
CA ILE A 72 -20.43 11.30 15.94
C ILE A 72 -21.84 11.19 15.36
N GLY A 73 -22.09 10.21 14.47
CA GLY A 73 -23.42 9.82 14.02
C GLY A 73 -23.83 10.26 12.61
N TYR A 74 -22.95 10.95 11.85
CA TYR A 74 -23.24 11.21 10.44
C TYR A 74 -23.17 9.92 9.63
N THR A 75 -23.92 9.87 8.52
CA THR A 75 -23.85 8.80 7.53
C THR A 75 -23.07 9.25 6.29
N LEU A 76 -22.60 8.31 5.45
CA LEU A 76 -21.80 8.65 4.28
C LEU A 76 -22.57 9.44 3.21
N ASP A 77 -23.86 9.26 3.13
CA ASP A 77 -24.76 9.98 2.22
C ASP A 77 -25.07 11.41 2.68
N GLU A 78 -24.98 11.69 3.98
CA GLU A 78 -25.10 13.04 4.53
C GLU A 78 -23.83 13.89 4.37
N LEU A 79 -22.69 13.24 4.14
CA LEU A 79 -21.40 13.91 3.99
C LEU A 79 -21.07 14.18 2.53
N GLN A 80 -20.51 15.35 2.29
CA GLN A 80 -20.03 15.73 0.96
C GLN A 80 -18.67 15.08 0.67
N ASN A 81 -18.47 14.73 -0.60
CA ASN A 81 -17.21 14.21 -1.11
C ASN A 81 -16.28 15.38 -1.50
N ASP A 82 -15.19 15.55 -0.76
CA ASP A 82 -14.23 16.64 -1.00
C ASP A 82 -13.56 16.53 -2.39
N ILE A 83 -13.40 15.31 -2.93
CA ILE A 83 -12.78 15.11 -4.26
C ILE A 83 -13.60 15.77 -5.37
N THR A 84 -14.92 15.73 -5.24
CA THR A 84 -15.85 16.28 -6.23
C THR A 84 -16.28 17.72 -5.92
N GLY A 85 -15.64 18.38 -4.94
CA GLY A 85 -16.05 19.71 -4.48
C GLY A 85 -17.45 19.72 -3.86
N GLY A 86 -17.92 18.58 -3.37
CA GLY A 86 -19.24 18.45 -2.77
C GLY A 86 -20.37 18.14 -3.76
N ALA A 87 -20.05 17.90 -5.03
CA ALA A 87 -21.07 17.57 -6.03
C ALA A 87 -21.71 16.18 -5.82
N MET A 88 -20.99 15.28 -5.10
CA MET A 88 -21.43 13.92 -4.80
C MET A 88 -21.31 13.66 -3.30
N PRO A 89 -22.10 12.75 -2.73
CA PRO A 89 -21.95 12.32 -1.34
C PRO A 89 -20.69 11.46 -1.14
N ALA A 90 -20.24 11.36 0.11
CA ALA A 90 -19.06 10.58 0.48
C ALA A 90 -19.27 9.06 0.36
N SER A 91 -20.49 8.60 0.13
CA SER A 91 -20.85 7.20 -0.16
C SER A 91 -20.35 6.71 -1.52
N PHE A 92 -19.97 7.60 -2.45
CA PHE A 92 -19.36 7.24 -3.72
C PHE A 92 -17.88 6.94 -3.52
N GLU A 93 -17.47 5.73 -3.92
CA GLU A 93 -16.10 5.29 -3.84
C GLU A 93 -15.20 6.12 -4.79
N PRO A 94 -13.99 6.51 -4.36
CA PRO A 94 -13.06 7.20 -5.23
C PRO A 94 -12.59 6.30 -6.36
N SER A 95 -12.48 6.87 -7.57
CA SER A 95 -11.85 6.23 -8.73
C SER A 95 -10.62 7.04 -9.14
N ILE A 96 -9.57 6.33 -9.57
CA ILE A 96 -8.31 6.94 -9.97
C ILE A 96 -7.94 6.55 -11.39
N ASP A 97 -7.31 7.47 -12.12
CA ASP A 97 -6.81 7.28 -13.49
C ASP A 97 -5.28 7.46 -13.57
N TYR A 98 -4.59 7.30 -12.46
CA TYR A 98 -3.15 7.43 -12.31
C TYR A 98 -2.58 6.22 -11.55
N VAL A 99 -1.26 6.09 -11.58
CA VAL A 99 -0.56 5.01 -10.89
C VAL A 99 0.02 5.52 -9.56
N VAL A 100 -0.22 4.77 -8.50
CA VAL A 100 0.38 5.02 -7.18
C VAL A 100 1.35 3.90 -6.87
N THR A 101 2.62 4.28 -6.63
CA THR A 101 3.66 3.35 -6.21
C THR A 101 4.02 3.60 -4.76
N LYS A 102 4.03 2.54 -3.97
CA LYS A 102 4.48 2.53 -2.58
C LYS A 102 5.68 1.61 -2.45
N ILE A 103 6.79 2.12 -1.91
CA ILE A 103 8.00 1.34 -1.62
C ILE A 103 8.31 1.45 -0.13
N PRO A 104 8.52 0.32 0.59
CA PRO A 104 8.95 0.36 1.98
C PRO A 104 10.38 0.91 2.10
N ARG A 105 10.65 1.62 3.20
CA ARG A 105 11.99 2.13 3.53
C ARG A 105 12.60 1.28 4.63
N PHE A 106 13.80 0.78 4.38
CA PHE A 106 14.62 0.08 5.36
C PHE A 106 15.79 0.99 5.72
N THR A 107 16.19 1.01 7.01
CA THR A 107 17.26 1.90 7.50
C THR A 107 18.41 1.09 8.10
N PHE A 108 18.81 0.02 7.40
CA PHE A 108 19.92 -0.83 7.85
C PHE A 108 21.24 -0.07 7.94
N GLU A 109 21.41 1.01 7.17
CA GLU A 109 22.56 1.91 7.26
C GLU A 109 22.72 2.54 8.68
N LYS A 110 21.63 2.63 9.44
CA LYS A 110 21.64 3.13 10.83
C LYS A 110 21.82 2.00 11.85
N PHE A 111 21.67 0.77 11.42
CA PHE A 111 21.73 -0.43 12.28
C PHE A 111 22.63 -1.50 11.65
N PRO A 112 23.94 -1.26 11.59
CA PRO A 112 24.88 -2.12 10.84
C PRO A 112 24.99 -3.56 11.38
N THR A 113 24.54 -3.81 12.61
CA THR A 113 24.49 -5.16 13.20
C THR A 113 23.19 -5.90 12.92
N ALA A 114 22.20 -5.24 12.31
CA ALA A 114 20.93 -5.87 11.97
C ALA A 114 21.08 -6.72 10.70
N ASP A 115 20.38 -7.87 10.69
CA ASP A 115 20.29 -8.68 9.48
C ASP A 115 19.44 -8.01 8.41
N ALA A 116 20.07 -7.59 7.31
CA ALA A 116 19.43 -6.90 6.18
C ALA A 116 18.63 -7.82 5.27
N ARG A 117 18.68 -9.14 5.44
CA ARG A 117 17.89 -10.08 4.66
C ARG A 117 16.42 -9.96 4.97
N LEU A 118 15.59 -9.88 3.92
CA LEU A 118 14.15 -9.79 4.06
C LEU A 118 13.56 -11.19 4.29
N THR A 119 12.73 -11.28 5.32
CA THR A 119 12.05 -12.51 5.73
C THR A 119 10.57 -12.22 5.99
N THR A 120 9.87 -13.10 6.71
CA THR A 120 8.50 -12.86 7.17
C THR A 120 8.40 -11.83 8.29
N GLN A 121 9.52 -11.41 8.88
CA GLN A 121 9.56 -10.35 9.88
C GLN A 121 9.39 -8.97 9.23
N MET A 122 8.65 -8.10 9.89
CA MET A 122 8.54 -6.70 9.48
C MET A 122 9.81 -5.94 9.87
N LYS A 123 10.60 -5.56 8.86
CA LYS A 123 11.87 -4.83 9.04
C LYS A 123 11.81 -3.39 8.51
N SER A 124 10.76 -3.04 7.78
CA SER A 124 10.57 -1.67 7.29
C SER A 124 10.24 -0.70 8.42
N VAL A 125 10.79 0.51 8.36
CA VAL A 125 10.60 1.56 9.36
C VAL A 125 9.82 2.76 8.82
N GLY A 126 9.54 2.75 7.53
CA GLY A 126 8.81 3.81 6.83
C GLY A 126 8.48 3.38 5.42
N GLU A 127 8.00 4.32 4.65
CA GLU A 127 7.60 4.10 3.28
C GLU A 127 7.57 5.39 2.51
N VAL A 128 7.81 5.34 1.21
CA VAL A 128 7.53 6.43 0.27
C VAL A 128 6.32 6.07 -0.57
N MET A 129 5.59 7.09 -1.00
CA MET A 129 4.50 6.95 -1.95
C MET A 129 4.63 8.03 -3.01
N SER A 130 4.49 7.64 -4.25
CA SER A 130 4.51 8.56 -5.38
C SER A 130 3.35 8.30 -6.33
N ILE A 131 2.98 9.34 -7.06
CA ILE A 131 1.90 9.32 -8.05
C ILE A 131 2.52 9.69 -9.40
N GLY A 132 2.14 8.95 -10.43
CA GLY A 132 2.52 9.21 -11.81
C GLY A 132 1.42 8.81 -12.79
N ARG A 133 1.49 9.30 -14.02
CA ARG A 133 0.55 8.92 -15.08
C ARG A 133 0.84 7.50 -15.60
N THR A 134 2.09 7.07 -15.48
CA THR A 134 2.55 5.74 -15.87
C THR A 134 3.25 5.04 -14.72
N LEU A 135 3.39 3.71 -14.81
CA LEU A 135 4.13 2.92 -13.83
C LEU A 135 5.59 3.39 -13.76
N GLN A 136 6.22 3.62 -14.90
CA GLN A 136 7.60 4.08 -14.97
C GLN A 136 7.79 5.41 -14.22
N GLU A 137 6.92 6.38 -14.49
CA GLU A 137 6.98 7.67 -13.81
C GLU A 137 6.83 7.53 -12.30
N SER A 138 5.81 6.81 -11.85
CA SER A 138 5.54 6.66 -10.41
C SER A 138 6.65 5.88 -9.71
N MET A 139 7.19 4.83 -10.36
CA MET A 139 8.27 4.02 -9.80
C MET A 139 9.57 4.84 -9.66
N HIS A 140 9.98 5.55 -10.70
CA HIS A 140 11.18 6.40 -10.63
C HIS A 140 11.05 7.54 -9.60
N LYS A 141 9.85 8.13 -9.48
CA LYS A 141 9.59 9.10 -8.41
C LYS A 141 9.71 8.47 -7.03
N ALA A 142 9.20 7.25 -6.85
CA ALA A 142 9.29 6.54 -5.57
C ALA A 142 10.75 6.21 -5.23
N LEU A 143 11.54 5.70 -6.18
CA LEU A 143 12.97 5.41 -5.97
C LEU A 143 13.74 6.67 -5.54
N ARG A 144 13.55 7.79 -6.22
CA ARG A 144 14.16 9.07 -5.80
C ARG A 144 13.70 9.51 -4.41
N GLY A 145 12.41 9.29 -4.09
CA GLY A 145 11.83 9.63 -2.80
C GLY A 145 12.36 8.80 -1.63
N LEU A 146 12.97 7.64 -1.89
CA LEU A 146 13.62 6.81 -0.86
C LEU A 146 14.89 7.47 -0.30
N GLU A 147 15.54 8.37 -1.07
CA GLU A 147 16.78 9.07 -0.70
C GLU A 147 17.93 8.12 -0.34
N VAL A 148 18.02 7.01 -1.08
CA VAL A 148 19.10 6.00 -0.94
C VAL A 148 20.16 6.12 -2.04
N GLY A 149 20.14 7.21 -2.83
CA GLY A 149 21.05 7.41 -3.95
C GLY A 149 20.59 6.78 -5.27
N ALA A 150 19.56 5.96 -5.27
CA ALA A 150 19.01 5.37 -6.48
C ALA A 150 18.10 6.38 -7.22
N THR A 151 18.30 6.54 -8.52
CA THR A 151 17.49 7.41 -9.38
C THR A 151 16.62 6.64 -10.38
N GLY A 152 16.90 5.35 -10.54
CA GLY A 152 16.22 4.43 -11.45
C GLY A 152 16.63 2.99 -11.20
N PHE A 153 16.42 2.14 -12.19
CA PHE A 153 16.81 0.72 -12.16
C PHE A 153 18.22 0.52 -12.73
N ASP A 154 19.20 1.11 -12.08
CA ASP A 154 20.59 0.95 -12.46
C ASP A 154 21.09 -0.45 -12.05
N PRO A 155 21.94 -1.10 -12.86
CA PRO A 155 22.51 -2.40 -12.50
C PRO A 155 23.35 -2.31 -11.21
N ILE A 156 23.02 -3.14 -10.21
CA ILE A 156 23.81 -3.26 -8.97
C ILE A 156 25.03 -4.18 -9.19
N VAL A 157 24.90 -5.10 -10.13
CA VAL A 157 25.99 -6.02 -10.52
C VAL A 157 26.52 -5.59 -11.87
N ASP A 158 27.84 -5.43 -11.97
CA ASP A 158 28.50 -5.26 -13.27
C ASP A 158 28.29 -6.51 -14.13
N LEU A 159 27.47 -6.37 -15.18
CA LEU A 159 27.02 -7.47 -16.03
C LEU A 159 28.16 -8.10 -16.84
N ASP A 160 29.25 -7.38 -17.07
CA ASP A 160 30.41 -7.81 -17.81
C ASP A 160 31.48 -8.49 -16.91
N SER A 161 31.24 -8.47 -15.58
CA SER A 161 32.16 -9.10 -14.63
C SER A 161 32.07 -10.62 -14.64
N VAL A 162 33.24 -11.28 -14.40
CA VAL A 162 33.28 -12.73 -14.25
C VAL A 162 32.41 -13.18 -13.06
N GLY A 163 31.52 -14.12 -13.30
CA GLY A 163 30.59 -14.62 -12.27
C GLY A 163 29.35 -13.75 -12.02
N ALA A 164 29.10 -12.74 -12.87
CA ALA A 164 27.94 -11.87 -12.75
C ALA A 164 26.60 -12.67 -12.68
N LYS A 165 26.46 -13.68 -13.52
CA LYS A 165 25.26 -14.51 -13.58
C LYS A 165 25.02 -15.27 -12.27
N GLU A 166 26.03 -15.88 -11.71
CA GLU A 166 26.00 -16.62 -10.46
C GLU A 166 25.66 -15.69 -9.30
N LYS A 167 26.25 -14.50 -9.27
CA LYS A 167 25.98 -13.46 -8.29
C LYS A 167 24.52 -12.99 -8.37
N ILE A 168 24.00 -12.69 -9.55
CA ILE A 168 22.61 -12.30 -9.77
C ILE A 168 21.65 -13.40 -9.28
N ILE A 169 21.91 -14.66 -9.64
CA ILE A 169 21.08 -15.79 -9.19
C ILE A 169 21.13 -15.94 -7.67
N SER A 170 22.28 -15.73 -7.05
CA SER A 170 22.42 -15.76 -5.59
C SER A 170 21.60 -14.67 -4.91
N GLU A 171 21.68 -13.43 -5.39
CA GLU A 171 20.93 -12.30 -4.83
C GLU A 171 19.42 -12.45 -5.03
N LEU A 172 18.98 -12.96 -6.18
CA LEU A 172 17.55 -13.21 -6.44
C LEU A 172 16.94 -14.31 -5.57
N LYS A 173 17.73 -15.23 -5.01
CA LYS A 173 17.25 -16.29 -4.12
C LYS A 173 16.91 -15.79 -2.72
N ILE A 174 17.59 -14.78 -2.26
CA ILE A 174 17.45 -14.24 -0.90
C ILE A 174 17.31 -12.73 -1.02
N PRO A 175 16.08 -12.19 -0.93
CA PRO A 175 15.87 -10.76 -1.14
C PRO A 175 16.59 -9.92 -0.08
N GLY A 176 17.32 -8.92 -0.55
CA GLY A 176 17.89 -7.86 0.28
C GLY A 176 16.97 -6.65 0.38
N ALA A 177 17.45 -5.63 1.06
CA ALA A 177 16.74 -4.37 1.22
C ALA A 177 17.04 -3.36 0.10
N GLU A 178 18.00 -3.65 -0.78
CA GLU A 178 18.49 -2.81 -1.88
C GLU A 178 18.03 -3.38 -3.24
#